data_e806a36103a59ea64b1c149f34903925
#
_entry.id   e806a36103a59ea64b1c149f34903925
#
_cell.length_a   1.000
_cell.length_b   1.000
_cell.length_c   1.000
_cell.angle_alpha   90.00
_cell.angle_beta   90.00
_cell.angle_gamma   90.00
#
_symmetry.space_group_name_H-M   'P 1'
#
loop_
_entity.id
_entity.type
_entity.pdbx_description
1 polymer ?
#
loop_
_entity_poly.entity_id
_entity_poly.type
_entity_poly.pdbx_seq_one_letter_code
_entity_poly.pdbx_strand_id
1 'polypeptide(L)'
;MEILKGRIYKHFKGDYYLVEDIVIHSETKERMVLYRALYGNGLRYVRPYEMFKEKVDKIKYPNVKQEYRFELQELNSVAGFVEPAFKD
;
A
#
# COMPACT_ATOMS: atom_id res chain seq x y z
N MET A 1 10.08 4.04 7.32
CA MET A 1 8.74 4.58 7.13
C MET A 1 7.72 3.71 7.82
N GLU A 2 6.60 4.30 8.19
CA GLU A 2 5.53 3.58 8.83
C GLU A 2 4.41 3.27 7.84
N ILE A 3 3.87 2.05 7.90
CA ILE A 3 2.79 1.64 7.01
C ILE A 3 1.46 2.09 7.61
N LEU A 4 0.68 2.84 6.84
CA LEU A 4 -0.56 3.45 7.31
C LEU A 4 -1.78 2.69 6.81
N LYS A 5 -2.67 2.32 7.73
CA LYS A 5 -3.92 1.65 7.37
C LYS A 5 -4.86 2.60 6.65
N GLY A 6 -5.64 2.04 5.74
CA GLY A 6 -6.63 2.81 5.00
C GLY A 6 -6.05 3.72 3.93
N ARG A 7 -4.79 3.54 3.60
CA ARG A 7 -4.12 4.39 2.62
C ARG A 7 -3.73 3.59 1.40
N ILE A 8 -3.60 4.29 0.29
CA ILE A 8 -3.24 3.69 -1.00
C ILE A 8 -1.74 3.81 -1.21
N TYR A 9 -1.15 2.73 -1.68
CA TYR A 9 0.28 2.65 -1.99
C TYR A 9 0.45 2.23 -3.44
N LYS A 10 1.45 2.80 -4.10
CA LYS A 10 1.80 2.43 -5.48
C LYS A 10 2.99 1.49 -5.45
N HIS A 11 2.84 0.31 -6.03
CA HIS A 11 3.95 -0.60 -6.23
C HIS A 11 4.86 -0.05 -7.33
N PHE A 12 6.15 -0.26 -7.20
CA PHE A 12 7.11 0.30 -8.17
C PHE A 12 6.89 -0.20 -9.60
N LYS A 13 6.17 -1.31 -9.77
CA LYS A 13 5.81 -1.81 -11.11
C LYS A 13 4.55 -1.15 -11.67
N GLY A 14 3.92 -0.26 -10.91
CA GLY A 14 2.85 0.60 -11.40
C GLY A 14 1.46 0.38 -10.83
N ASP A 15 1.20 -0.76 -10.21
CA ASP A 15 -0.13 -1.05 -9.69
C ASP A 15 -0.35 -0.44 -8.32
N TYR A 16 -1.63 -0.20 -8.00
CA TYR A 16 -2.04 0.42 -6.73
C TYR A 16 -2.68 -0.60 -5.81
N TYR A 17 -2.46 -0.39 -4.52
CA TYR A 17 -2.95 -1.29 -3.47
C TYR A 17 -3.47 -0.48 -2.30
N LEU A 18 -4.51 -1.00 -1.63
CA LEU A 18 -5.05 -0.41 -0.41
C LEU A 18 -4.55 -1.23 0.77
N VAL A 19 -3.87 -0.58 1.71
CA VAL A 19 -3.50 -1.23 2.96
C VAL A 19 -4.74 -1.25 3.84
N GLU A 20 -5.24 -2.45 4.13
CA GLU A 20 -6.46 -2.60 4.91
C GLU A 20 -6.19 -2.70 6.40
N ASP A 21 -5.14 -3.41 6.79
CA ASP A 21 -4.86 -3.59 8.20
C ASP A 21 -3.41 -4.07 8.41
N ILE A 22 -2.98 -4.00 9.64
CA ILE A 22 -1.74 -4.61 10.11
C ILE A 22 -2.16 -5.72 11.05
N VAL A 23 -1.79 -6.96 10.72
CA VAL A 23 -2.22 -8.12 11.47
C VAL A 23 -1.02 -8.93 11.95
N ILE A 24 -1.25 -9.90 12.82
CA ILE A 24 -0.18 -10.66 13.46
C ILE A 24 -0.25 -12.10 12.95
N HIS A 25 0.89 -12.62 12.48
CA HIS A 25 1.00 -14.03 12.13
C HIS A 25 0.85 -14.85 13.40
N SER A 26 -0.09 -15.80 13.40
CA SER A 26 -0.44 -16.51 14.63
C SER A 26 0.71 -17.34 15.19
N GLU A 27 1.58 -17.84 14.34
CA GLU A 27 2.68 -18.72 14.78
C GLU A 27 3.96 -17.94 15.04
N THR A 28 4.39 -17.11 14.10
CA THR A 28 5.66 -16.38 14.22
C THR A 28 5.53 -15.12 15.06
N LYS A 29 4.31 -14.61 15.23
CA LYS A 29 4.02 -13.35 15.92
C LYS A 29 4.57 -12.14 15.19
N GLU A 30 4.97 -12.30 13.94
CA GLU A 30 5.48 -11.19 13.16
C GLU A 30 4.30 -10.37 12.62
N ARG A 31 4.51 -9.06 12.47
CA ARG A 31 3.51 -8.18 11.89
C ARG A 31 3.41 -8.43 10.39
N MET A 32 2.17 -8.46 9.90
CA MET A 32 1.87 -8.65 8.49
C MET A 32 1.02 -7.48 8.01
N VAL A 33 1.26 -7.05 6.78
CA VAL A 33 0.41 -6.06 6.12
C VAL A 33 -0.65 -6.81 5.33
N LEU A 34 -1.91 -6.51 5.62
CA LEU A 34 -3.04 -7.02 4.83
C LEU A 34 -3.40 -5.95 3.81
N TYR A 35 -3.29 -6.26 2.53
CA TYR A 35 -3.51 -5.26 1.49
C TYR A 35 -4.27 -5.85 0.32
N ARG A 36 -4.99 -4.98 -0.38
CA ARG A 36 -5.88 -5.38 -1.47
C ARG A 36 -5.42 -4.74 -2.77
N ALA A 37 -5.37 -5.53 -3.82
CA ALA A 37 -5.11 -5.01 -5.17
C ALA A 37 -6.27 -4.14 -5.62
N LEU A 38 -5.96 -2.96 -6.16
CA LEU A 38 -6.96 -2.06 -6.71
C LEU A 38 -7.04 -2.25 -8.23
N TYR A 39 -6.95 -3.49 -8.64
CA TYR A 39 -7.08 -3.89 -10.04
C TYR A 39 -7.61 -5.33 -10.09
N GLY A 40 -8.04 -5.75 -11.25
CA GLY A 40 -8.53 -7.11 -11.46
C GLY A 40 -9.68 -7.43 -10.51
N ASN A 41 -9.60 -8.57 -9.85
CA ASN A 41 -10.64 -9.04 -8.93
C ASN A 41 -10.46 -8.52 -7.51
N GLY A 42 -9.52 -7.62 -7.29
CA GLY A 42 -9.31 -7.05 -5.97
C GLY A 42 -8.83 -8.07 -4.94
N LEU A 43 -7.92 -8.93 -5.33
CA LEU A 43 -7.41 -9.95 -4.44
C LEU A 43 -6.72 -9.32 -3.24
N ARG A 44 -6.82 -9.98 -2.10
CA ARG A 44 -6.21 -9.54 -0.85
C ARG A 44 -4.99 -10.41 -0.56
N TYR A 45 -3.94 -9.75 -0.10
CA TYR A 45 -2.66 -10.38 0.16
C TYR A 45 -2.18 -10.04 1.56
N VAL A 46 -1.28 -10.87 2.08
CA VAL A 46 -0.50 -10.52 3.26
C VAL A 46 0.98 -10.57 2.90
N ARG A 47 1.74 -9.69 3.53
CA ARG A 47 3.19 -9.64 3.36
C ARG A 47 3.80 -9.22 4.68
N PRO A 48 4.93 -9.79 5.09
CA PRO A 48 5.60 -9.33 6.30
C PRO A 48 5.83 -7.83 6.27
N TYR A 49 5.59 -7.17 7.40
CA TYR A 49 5.68 -5.71 7.51
C TYR A 49 7.01 -5.18 7.00
N GLU A 50 8.11 -5.82 7.40
CA GLU A 50 9.43 -5.36 6.99
C GLU A 50 9.66 -5.52 5.49
N MET A 51 9.09 -6.56 4.90
CA MET A 51 9.20 -6.76 3.45
C MET A 51 8.36 -5.76 2.68
N PHE A 52 7.22 -5.35 3.24
CA PHE A 52 6.36 -4.38 2.58
C PHE A 52 7.06 -3.03 2.45
N LYS A 53 7.88 -2.68 3.44
CA LYS A 53 8.55 -1.37 3.44
C LYS A 53 9.97 -1.40 2.88
N GLU A 54 10.36 -2.48 2.25
CA GLU A 54 11.69 -2.59 1.64
C GLU A 54 11.89 -1.59 0.50
N LYS A 55 13.14 -1.23 0.29
CA LYS A 55 13.50 -0.42 -0.87
C LYS A 55 13.55 -1.28 -2.12
N VAL A 56 13.38 -0.62 -3.27
CA VAL A 56 13.55 -1.29 -4.56
C VAL A 56 15.00 -1.70 -4.73
N ASP A 57 15.20 -2.92 -5.26
CA ASP A 57 16.53 -3.40 -5.59
C ASP A 57 17.00 -2.69 -6.87
N LYS A 58 17.86 -1.69 -6.71
CA LYS A 58 18.34 -0.87 -7.83
C LYS A 58 19.33 -1.60 -8.72
N ILE A 59 19.90 -2.70 -8.24
CA ILE A 59 20.77 -3.52 -9.08
C ILE A 59 19.90 -4.28 -10.08
N LYS A 60 18.79 -4.85 -9.60
CA LYS A 60 17.87 -5.59 -10.46
C LYS A 60 17.00 -4.65 -11.31
N TYR A 61 16.66 -3.48 -10.77
CA TYR A 61 15.76 -2.52 -11.43
C TYR A 61 16.41 -1.14 -11.48
N PRO A 62 17.50 -0.98 -12.27
CA PRO A 62 18.29 0.26 -12.23
C PRO A 62 17.56 1.49 -12.75
N ASN A 63 16.51 1.29 -13.55
CA ASN A 63 15.77 2.42 -14.16
C ASN A 63 14.55 2.85 -13.35
N VAL A 64 14.25 2.14 -12.26
CA VAL A 64 13.12 2.51 -11.40
C VAL A 64 13.52 3.70 -10.56
N LYS A 65 12.72 4.76 -10.60
CA LYS A 65 12.99 5.97 -9.84
C LYS A 65 12.42 5.91 -8.44
N GLN A 66 11.38 5.13 -8.23
CA GLN A 66 10.76 5.00 -6.92
C GLN A 66 11.73 4.33 -5.95
N GLU A 67 11.87 4.90 -4.75
CA GLU A 67 12.82 4.40 -3.77
C GLU A 67 12.33 3.13 -3.08
N TYR A 68 11.08 3.13 -2.66
CA TYR A 68 10.50 2.00 -1.92
C TYR A 68 9.63 1.16 -2.82
N ARG A 69 9.52 -0.14 -2.50
CA ARG A 69 8.68 -1.06 -3.27
C ARG A 69 7.23 -0.59 -3.32
N PHE A 70 6.76 0.00 -2.21
CA PHE A 70 5.42 0.57 -2.11
C PHE A 70 5.55 2.00 -1.63
N GLU A 71 4.97 2.92 -2.38
CA GLU A 71 5.07 4.35 -2.09
C GLU A 71 3.69 4.90 -1.74
N LEU A 72 3.60 5.55 -0.58
CA LEU A 72 2.36 6.16 -0.12
C LEU A 72 1.89 7.21 -1.11
N GLN A 73 0.61 7.16 -1.47
CA GLN A 73 0.01 8.11 -2.37
C GLN A 73 -0.76 9.16 -1.56
N GLU A 74 -0.41 10.42 -1.77
CA GLU A 74 -1.10 11.54 -1.13
C GLU A 74 -2.23 11.98 -2.05
N LEU A 75 -3.38 11.36 -1.86
CA LEU A 75 -4.54 11.64 -2.70
C LEU A 75 -5.44 12.66 -2.01
N ASN A 76 -5.57 13.81 -2.63
CA ASN A 76 -6.50 14.81 -2.15
C ASN A 76 -7.84 14.58 -2.80
N SER A 77 -8.82 14.20 -1.99
CA SER A 77 -10.16 13.93 -2.49
C SER A 77 -10.91 15.24 -2.64
N VAL A 78 -11.52 15.44 -3.80
CA VAL A 78 -12.42 16.56 -4.00
C VAL A 78 -13.59 16.46 -3.03
N ALA A 79 -14.01 15.25 -2.73
CA ALA A 79 -15.09 15.03 -1.78
C ALA A 79 -14.75 15.56 -0.40
N GLY A 80 -13.47 15.56 -0.02
CA GLY A 80 -13.04 16.12 1.24
C GLY A 80 -13.26 17.63 1.32
N PHE A 81 -13.34 18.28 0.19
CA PHE A 81 -13.54 19.74 0.14
C PHE A 81 -14.98 20.11 -0.12
N VAL A 82 -15.74 19.23 -0.70
CA VAL A 82 -17.15 19.45 -1.00
C VAL A 82 -17.99 18.38 -0.37
N GLU A 83 -17.71 18.11 0.90
CA GLU A 83 -18.34 17.01 1.59
C GLU A 83 -19.86 17.06 1.54
N PRO A 84 -20.52 18.24 1.50
CA PRO A 84 -21.97 18.22 1.41
C PRO A 84 -22.51 17.55 0.16
N ALA A 85 -21.71 17.47 -0.89
CA ALA A 85 -22.16 16.88 -2.13
C ALA A 85 -22.45 15.38 -1.99
N PHE A 86 -21.97 14.77 -0.94
CA PHE A 86 -22.09 13.34 -0.74
C PHE A 86 -23.03 12.98 0.39
N LYS A 87 -23.76 13.93 0.90
CA LYS A 87 -24.68 13.69 1.99
C LYS A 87 -26.06 13.33 1.54
N ASP A 88 -26.28 13.42 0.28
CA ASP A 88 -27.60 13.17 -0.30
C ASP A 88 -27.87 11.71 -0.49
#